data_a7ec2f2a0eaf5cc4b4526df7744569aa
#
_entry.id   a7ec2f2a0eaf5cc4b4526df7744569aa
#
_cell.length_a   1.000
_cell.length_b   1.000
_cell.length_c   1.000
_cell.angle_alpha   90.00
_cell.angle_beta   90.00
_cell.angle_gamma   90.00
#
_symmetry.space_group_name_H-M   'P 1'
#
loop_
_entity.id
_entity.type
_entity.pdbx_description
1 polymer ?
#
loop_
_entity_poly.entity_id
_entity_poly.type
_entity_poly.pdbx_seq_one_letter_code
_entity_poly.pdbx_strand_id
1 'polypeptide(L)'
;MKDGWTITHDPLRIRLARGKNLFVDLGAERLLAAEKGTEKIAVEIKSFTRPSDMKDLEEAVGQFVVYNHLLRRYYPEYKLFLAVSENTCKTVFEEEAGQTLIEDGIIQLFSFDPNQEVIVRWLP
;
A
#
# COMPACT_ATOMS: atom_id res chain seq x y z
N MET A 1 -13.19 4.86 6.33
CA MET A 1 -12.20 4.59 7.39
C MET A 1 -12.40 5.54 8.54
N LYS A 2 -12.14 5.06 9.77
CA LYS A 2 -12.48 5.83 10.98
C LYS A 2 -11.62 7.07 11.20
N ASP A 3 -10.42 7.13 10.63
CA ASP A 3 -9.50 8.26 10.86
C ASP A 3 -9.79 9.49 10.00
N GLY A 4 -11.01 9.61 9.51
CA GLY A 4 -11.42 10.76 8.69
C GLY A 4 -11.13 10.61 7.22
N TRP A 5 -10.62 9.46 6.79
CA TRP A 5 -10.40 9.18 5.39
C TRP A 5 -11.67 8.68 4.73
N THR A 6 -11.98 9.22 3.57
CA THR A 6 -13.13 8.78 2.76
C THR A 6 -12.60 7.98 1.58
N ILE A 7 -13.07 6.74 1.44
CA ILE A 7 -12.69 5.91 0.30
C ILE A 7 -13.43 6.43 -0.92
N THR A 8 -12.70 6.81 -1.97
CA THR A 8 -13.26 7.38 -3.18
C THR A 8 -13.32 6.37 -4.33
N HIS A 9 -12.39 5.42 -4.34
CA HIS A 9 -12.31 4.38 -5.36
C HIS A 9 -11.91 3.06 -4.71
N ASP A 10 -12.68 2.02 -4.95
CA ASP A 10 -12.41 0.69 -4.42
C ASP A 10 -13.01 -0.36 -5.37
N PRO A 11 -12.21 -0.96 -6.23
CA PRO A 11 -10.77 -0.74 -6.42
C PRO A 11 -10.45 0.51 -7.21
N LEU A 12 -9.24 1.01 -7.02
CA LEU A 12 -8.67 2.04 -7.88
C LEU A 12 -8.10 1.35 -9.11
N ARG A 13 -8.52 1.81 -10.28
CA ARG A 13 -8.03 1.28 -11.56
C ARG A 13 -7.10 2.29 -12.19
N ILE A 14 -5.91 1.83 -12.55
CA ILE A 14 -4.91 2.68 -13.20
C ILE A 14 -5.02 2.46 -14.70
N ARG A 15 -5.39 3.51 -15.44
CA ARG A 15 -5.46 3.47 -16.90
C ARG A 15 -4.12 3.87 -17.48
N LEU A 16 -3.58 3.01 -18.33
CA LEU A 16 -2.31 3.28 -19.01
C LEU A 16 -2.57 3.99 -20.33
N ALA A 17 -1.55 4.74 -20.81
CA ALA A 17 -1.69 5.58 -22.00
C ALA A 17 -2.08 4.82 -23.26
N ARG A 18 -1.84 3.52 -23.33
CA ARG A 18 -2.16 2.70 -24.51
C ARG A 18 -3.49 1.96 -24.37
N GLY A 19 -4.38 2.44 -23.51
CA GLY A 19 -5.71 1.88 -23.36
C GLY A 19 -5.79 0.60 -22.52
N LYS A 20 -4.68 0.12 -22.01
CA LYS A 20 -4.70 -1.02 -21.09
C LYS A 20 -4.94 -0.55 -19.68
N ASN A 21 -5.71 -1.32 -18.92
CA ASN A 21 -5.91 -1.07 -17.50
C ASN A 21 -5.03 -2.00 -16.71
N LEU A 22 -4.42 -1.48 -15.66
CA LEU A 22 -3.73 -2.31 -14.69
C LEU A 22 -4.75 -2.74 -13.65
N PHE A 23 -4.96 -4.05 -13.53
CA PHE A 23 -5.84 -4.61 -12.53
C PHE A 23 -5.02 -5.02 -11.32
N VAL A 24 -5.60 -4.84 -10.17
CA VAL A 24 -4.93 -4.86 -8.88
C VAL A 24 -4.84 -6.24 -8.26
N ASP A 25 -5.31 -7.24 -8.93
CA ASP A 25 -5.39 -8.60 -8.40
C ASP A 25 -4.13 -9.42 -8.56
N LEU A 26 -3.03 -8.80 -8.98
CA LEU A 26 -1.75 -9.49 -9.16
C LEU A 26 -0.95 -9.55 -7.86
N GLY A 27 -1.57 -10.07 -6.80
CA GLY A 27 -0.91 -10.31 -5.52
C GLY A 27 -1.16 -9.25 -4.45
N ALA A 28 -1.51 -8.02 -4.80
CA ALA A 28 -2.10 -7.10 -3.83
C ALA A 28 -3.54 -7.55 -3.62
N GLU A 29 -3.98 -7.62 -2.39
CA GLU A 29 -5.37 -8.01 -2.15
C GLU A 29 -6.31 -6.93 -2.62
N ARG A 30 -5.88 -5.67 -2.57
CA ARG A 30 -6.76 -4.56 -2.84
C ARG A 30 -5.96 -3.28 -3.04
N LEU A 31 -6.27 -2.54 -4.10
CA LEU A 31 -5.79 -1.17 -4.27
C LEU A 31 -6.99 -0.25 -4.21
N LEU A 32 -6.95 0.74 -3.35
CA LEU A 32 -8.04 1.70 -3.23
C LEU A 32 -7.50 3.12 -3.20
N ALA A 33 -8.39 4.08 -3.38
CA ALA A 33 -8.07 5.49 -3.23
C ALA A 33 -8.89 6.08 -2.10
N ALA A 34 -8.30 6.99 -1.33
CA ALA A 34 -8.97 7.66 -0.24
C ALA A 34 -8.54 9.12 -0.17
N GLU A 35 -9.40 9.95 0.42
CA GLU A 35 -9.16 11.37 0.58
C GLU A 35 -9.44 11.82 2.00
N LYS A 36 -8.64 12.78 2.46
CA LYS A 36 -8.85 13.46 3.73
C LYS A 36 -8.48 14.92 3.55
N GLY A 37 -9.47 15.81 3.54
CA GLY A 37 -9.24 17.20 3.19
C GLY A 37 -8.74 17.29 1.76
N THR A 38 -7.57 17.90 1.58
CA THR A 38 -6.94 18.01 0.26
C THR A 38 -5.95 16.88 -0.04
N GLU A 39 -5.71 16.02 0.94
CA GLU A 39 -4.79 14.89 0.75
C GLU A 39 -5.46 13.75 0.02
N LYS A 40 -4.75 13.20 -0.97
CA LYS A 40 -5.21 12.03 -1.73
C LYS A 40 -4.17 10.95 -1.64
N ILE A 41 -4.59 9.75 -1.25
CA ILE A 41 -3.70 8.61 -1.17
C ILE A 41 -4.26 7.43 -1.97
N ALA A 42 -3.36 6.62 -2.47
CA ALA A 42 -3.67 5.29 -2.96
C ALA A 42 -3.13 4.30 -1.94
N VAL A 43 -3.89 3.27 -1.66
CA VAL A 43 -3.56 2.30 -0.61
C VAL A 43 -3.55 0.91 -1.21
N GLU A 44 -2.42 0.26 -1.13
CA GLU A 44 -2.27 -1.14 -1.51
C GLU A 44 -2.35 -1.98 -0.24
N ILE A 45 -3.44 -2.72 -0.06
CA ILE A 45 -3.62 -3.57 1.11
C ILE A 45 -3.03 -4.93 0.82
N LYS A 46 -2.18 -5.42 1.71
CA LYS A 46 -1.52 -6.72 1.54
C LYS A 46 -1.55 -7.49 2.85
N SER A 47 -2.02 -8.73 2.78
CA SER A 47 -1.92 -9.69 3.88
C SER A 47 -0.70 -10.57 3.69
N PHE A 48 0.03 -10.81 4.77
CA PHE A 48 1.19 -11.69 4.78
C PHE A 48 0.75 -13.01 5.39
N THR A 49 0.17 -13.87 4.57
CA THR A 49 -0.45 -15.12 5.03
C THR A 49 0.31 -16.38 4.62
N ARG A 50 1.28 -16.24 3.71
CA ARG A 50 2.06 -17.38 3.26
C ARG A 50 3.13 -17.77 4.27
N PRO A 51 3.63 -19.01 4.22
CA PRO A 51 4.67 -19.46 5.16
C PRO A 51 5.96 -18.64 5.11
N SER A 52 6.27 -18.01 3.97
CA SER A 52 7.49 -17.22 3.83
C SER A 52 7.18 -15.73 3.84
N ASP A 53 7.53 -15.06 4.93
CA ASP A 53 7.42 -13.59 5.04
C ASP A 53 8.32 -12.89 4.03
N MET A 54 9.48 -13.47 3.73
CA MET A 54 10.40 -12.88 2.76
C MET A 54 9.82 -12.88 1.35
N LYS A 55 9.15 -13.95 0.96
CA LYS A 55 8.46 -14.00 -0.32
C LYS A 55 7.35 -12.98 -0.42
N ASP A 56 6.55 -12.85 0.63
CA ASP A 56 5.48 -11.87 0.66
C ASP A 56 6.03 -10.45 0.64
N LEU A 57 7.15 -10.21 1.33
CA LEU A 57 7.81 -8.91 1.31
C LEU A 57 8.32 -8.56 -0.09
N GLU A 58 9.01 -9.47 -0.74
CA GLU A 58 9.53 -9.25 -2.09
C GLU A 58 8.39 -8.92 -3.07
N GLU A 59 7.31 -9.66 -2.98
CA GLU A 59 6.14 -9.47 -3.83
C GLU A 59 5.47 -8.12 -3.58
N ALA A 60 5.26 -7.78 -2.31
CA ALA A 60 4.65 -6.51 -1.94
C ALA A 60 5.51 -5.33 -2.39
N VAL A 61 6.82 -5.41 -2.21
CA VAL A 61 7.74 -4.35 -2.61
C VAL A 61 7.78 -4.21 -4.13
N GLY A 62 7.84 -5.32 -4.86
CA GLY A 62 7.84 -5.29 -6.31
C GLY A 62 6.59 -4.61 -6.86
N GLN A 63 5.43 -4.96 -6.33
CA GLN A 63 4.17 -4.35 -6.73
C GLN A 63 4.12 -2.88 -6.35
N PHE A 64 4.57 -2.53 -5.16
CA PHE A 64 4.61 -1.15 -4.71
C PHE A 64 5.46 -0.28 -5.65
N VAL A 65 6.63 -0.76 -6.04
CA VAL A 65 7.51 -0.01 -6.93
C VAL A 65 6.83 0.23 -8.28
N VAL A 66 6.22 -0.79 -8.86
CA VAL A 66 5.53 -0.66 -10.14
C VAL A 66 4.36 0.32 -10.03
N TYR A 67 3.49 0.13 -9.05
CA TYR A 67 2.31 0.97 -8.88
C TYR A 67 2.70 2.42 -8.59
N ASN A 68 3.72 2.62 -7.78
CA ASN A 68 4.18 3.96 -7.44
C ASN A 68 4.68 4.72 -8.68
N HIS A 69 5.43 4.05 -9.54
CA HIS A 69 5.89 4.66 -10.79
C HIS A 69 4.73 5.00 -11.72
N LEU A 70 3.77 4.10 -11.85
CA LEU A 70 2.61 4.34 -12.70
C LEU A 70 1.71 5.46 -12.16
N LEU A 71 1.51 5.50 -10.85
CA LEU A 71 0.73 6.56 -10.23
C LEU A 71 1.40 7.93 -10.41
N ARG A 72 2.69 8.01 -10.22
CA ARG A 72 3.41 9.27 -10.46
C ARG A 72 3.23 9.78 -11.87
N ARG A 73 3.18 8.88 -12.84
CA ARG A 73 3.05 9.26 -14.24
C ARG A 73 1.65 9.68 -14.63
N TYR A 74 0.64 8.94 -14.17
CA TYR A 74 -0.73 9.13 -14.65
C TYR A 74 -1.66 9.77 -13.64
N TYR A 75 -1.38 9.65 -12.34
CA TYR A 75 -2.20 10.18 -11.26
C TYR A 75 -1.31 10.77 -10.18
N PRO A 76 -0.53 11.83 -10.49
CA PRO A 76 0.49 12.35 -9.57
C PRO A 76 -0.07 12.95 -8.29
N GLU A 77 -1.36 13.21 -8.24
CA GLU A 77 -2.02 13.72 -7.03
C GLU A 77 -2.12 12.68 -5.91
N TYR A 78 -1.99 11.39 -6.24
CA TYR A 78 -2.06 10.32 -5.26
C TYR A 78 -0.68 9.94 -4.76
N LYS A 79 -0.55 9.82 -3.43
CA LYS A 79 0.63 9.26 -2.79
C LYS A 79 0.31 7.81 -2.42
N LEU A 80 1.17 6.89 -2.82
CA LEU A 80 0.94 5.46 -2.59
C LEU A 80 1.47 5.04 -1.23
N PHE A 81 0.67 4.26 -0.50
CA PHE A 81 1.05 3.62 0.74
C PHE A 81 0.72 2.13 0.70
N LEU A 82 1.60 1.34 1.28
CA LEU A 82 1.32 -0.07 1.56
C LEU A 82 0.61 -0.14 2.92
N ALA A 83 -0.51 -0.83 3.01
CA ALA A 83 -1.23 -1.01 4.26
C ALA A 83 -1.09 -2.46 4.72
N VAL A 84 -0.61 -2.63 5.95
CA VAL A 84 -0.43 -3.94 6.56
C VAL A 84 -1.02 -3.93 7.97
N SER A 85 -1.39 -5.11 8.46
CA SER A 85 -1.85 -5.21 9.84
C SER A 85 -0.72 -4.86 10.81
N GLU A 86 -1.07 -4.43 12.03
CA GLU A 86 -0.06 -4.12 13.03
C GLU A 86 0.79 -5.34 13.34
N ASN A 87 0.21 -6.53 13.35
CA ASN A 87 0.97 -7.77 13.55
C ASN A 87 2.02 -7.96 12.46
N THR A 88 1.67 -7.78 11.19
CA THR A 88 2.62 -7.87 10.08
C THR A 88 3.69 -6.80 10.19
N CYS A 89 3.31 -5.59 10.59
CA CYS A 89 4.27 -4.52 10.79
C CYS A 89 5.34 -4.94 11.79
N LYS A 90 4.94 -5.52 12.90
CA LYS A 90 5.88 -5.97 13.94
C LYS A 90 6.74 -7.16 13.50
N THR A 91 6.17 -8.10 12.77
CA THR A 91 6.89 -9.33 12.42
C THR A 91 7.77 -9.19 11.17
N VAL A 92 7.43 -8.30 10.25
CA VAL A 92 8.14 -8.17 8.98
C VAL A 92 8.87 -6.84 8.87
N PHE A 93 8.20 -5.73 9.18
CA PHE A 93 8.73 -4.40 8.91
C PHE A 93 9.54 -3.80 10.05
N GLU A 94 9.54 -4.43 11.21
CA GLU A 94 10.51 -4.11 12.27
C GLU A 94 11.76 -4.98 12.17
N GLU A 95 11.76 -5.98 11.30
CA GLU A 95 12.95 -6.77 10.99
C GLU A 95 13.86 -6.03 10.02
N GLU A 96 15.11 -6.44 9.93
CA GLU A 96 16.14 -5.72 9.19
C GLU A 96 15.79 -5.44 7.74
N ALA A 97 15.29 -6.45 7.01
CA ALA A 97 14.96 -6.28 5.59
C ALA A 97 13.86 -5.23 5.38
N GLY A 98 12.79 -5.30 6.17
CA GLY A 98 11.72 -4.33 6.08
C GLY A 98 12.15 -2.94 6.50
N GLN A 99 12.91 -2.83 7.59
CA GLN A 99 13.40 -1.55 8.08
C GLN A 99 14.29 -0.85 7.05
N THR A 100 15.20 -1.60 6.42
CA THR A 100 16.07 -1.05 5.39
C THR A 100 15.29 -0.43 4.25
N LEU A 101 14.24 -1.10 3.81
CA LEU A 101 13.41 -0.60 2.71
C LEU A 101 12.66 0.68 3.09
N ILE A 102 12.21 0.77 4.33
CA ILE A 102 11.55 1.98 4.83
C ILE A 102 12.57 3.12 4.95
N GLU A 103 13.71 2.86 5.55
CA GLU A 103 14.77 3.86 5.76
C GLU A 103 15.31 4.41 4.44
N ASP A 104 15.43 3.57 3.42
CA ASP A 104 15.92 3.98 2.10
C ASP A 104 14.83 4.64 1.25
N GLY A 105 13.61 4.75 1.77
CA GLY A 105 12.51 5.37 1.05
C GLY A 105 11.97 4.56 -0.12
N ILE A 106 12.26 3.25 -0.15
CA ILE A 106 11.77 2.38 -1.22
C ILE A 106 10.27 2.17 -1.09
N ILE A 107 9.78 2.04 0.15
CA ILE A 107 8.36 1.88 0.43
C ILE A 107 7.93 2.87 1.51
N GLN A 108 6.64 3.19 1.48
CA GLN A 108 5.96 3.94 2.54
C GLN A 108 4.77 3.10 2.97
N LEU A 109 4.57 2.96 4.25
CA LEU A 109 3.49 2.11 4.73
C LEU A 109 2.82 2.69 5.97
N PHE A 110 1.63 2.21 6.24
CA PHE A 110 1.00 2.37 7.54
C PHE A 110 0.48 1.03 8.02
N SER A 111 0.40 0.89 9.33
CA SER A 111 -0.23 -0.27 9.93
C SER A 111 -1.64 0.05 10.39
N PHE A 112 -2.49 -0.95 10.41
CA PHE A 112 -3.86 -0.79 10.85
C PHE A 112 -4.27 -1.95 11.75
N ASP A 113 -5.29 -1.68 12.56
CA ASP A 113 -5.95 -2.72 13.35
C ASP A 113 -7.13 -3.24 12.54
N PRO A 114 -7.10 -4.51 12.09
CA PRO A 114 -8.18 -5.03 11.25
C PRO A 114 -9.51 -5.16 12.00
N ASN A 115 -9.49 -5.25 13.32
CA ASN A 115 -10.70 -5.38 14.11
C ASN A 115 -11.39 -4.03 14.32
N GLN A 116 -10.63 -2.98 14.57
CA GLN A 116 -11.16 -1.64 14.84
C GLN A 116 -11.19 -0.75 13.60
N GLU A 117 -10.56 -1.17 12.51
CA GLU A 117 -10.48 -0.42 11.24
C GLU A 117 -9.86 0.97 11.42
N VAL A 118 -8.88 1.08 12.30
CA VAL A 118 -8.15 2.32 12.54
C VAL A 118 -6.69 2.16 12.15
N ILE A 119 -6.11 3.27 11.68
CA ILE A 119 -4.68 3.35 11.40
C ILE A 119 -3.96 3.42 12.74
N VAL A 120 -2.95 2.56 12.92
CA VAL A 120 -2.17 2.52 14.16
C VAL A 120 -0.97 3.44 14.06
N ARG A 121 -0.16 3.31 13.00
CA ARG A 121 1.00 4.16 12.81
C ARG A 121 1.39 4.29 11.34
N TRP A 122 1.99 5.42 11.00
CA TRP A 122 2.54 5.68 9.69
C TRP A 122 4.06 5.49 9.73
N LEU A 123 4.60 4.86 8.70
CA LEU A 123 6.03 4.62 8.57
C LEU A 123 6.49 5.24 7.25
N PRO A 124 7.47 6.14 7.30
CA PRO A 124 7.90 6.91 6.14
C PRO A 124 8.40 6.07 4.99
#